data_b59ca3f9f63f4277570b8a6f2b4c92d2
#
_entry.id   b59ca3f9f63f4277570b8a6f2b4c92d2
#
_cell.length_a   1.000
_cell.length_b   1.000
_cell.length_c   1.000
_cell.angle_alpha   90.00
_cell.angle_beta   90.00
_cell.angle_gamma   90.00
#
_symmetry.space_group_name_H-M   'P 1'
#
loop_
_entity.id
_entity.type
_entity.pdbx_description
1 polymer ?
#
loop_
_entity_poly.entity_id
_entity_poly.type
_entity_poly.pdbx_seq_one_letter_code
_entity_poly.pdbx_strand_id
1 'polypeptide(L)'
;RRSSDLGVWNQEEATLSVRILPPWWRTVWAYLIYVIVVSGSFVLTLRAYRRREVQKIREQQLLAELARERESHRTHEMFINQITYGACTPQGDAMSRADEQLMSQLIAKVRENLSDANYNVEALAAAMNMSRSSLHRKIKALTDLSSLDFIRIIRLKHAAELLQEGELRINEICDRVGFQS
;
A
#
# COMPACT_ATOMS: atom_id res chain seq x y z
N ARG A 1 32.54 77.52 76.29
CA ARG A 1 32.16 76.87 77.58
C ARG A 1 31.53 75.50 77.23
N ARG A 2 32.18 74.50 77.77
CA ARG A 2 31.79 73.11 77.65
C ARG A 2 30.45 72.88 78.30
N SER A 3 29.57 72.16 77.64
CA SER A 3 28.61 71.28 78.34
C SER A 3 28.78 69.91 77.75
N SER A 4 29.31 69.05 78.57
CA SER A 4 29.41 67.61 78.40
C SER A 4 28.03 67.02 78.56
N ASP A 5 27.29 66.81 77.54
CA ASP A 5 26.12 65.94 77.57
C ASP A 5 26.62 64.51 77.44
N LEU A 6 26.69 63.89 78.58
CA LEU A 6 26.86 62.44 78.68
C LEU A 6 25.67 61.76 78.04
N GLY A 7 25.91 61.29 76.83
CA GLY A 7 24.94 60.47 76.12
C GLY A 7 24.60 59.25 76.95
N VAL A 8 23.44 59.25 77.55
CA VAL A 8 22.86 58.03 78.08
C VAL A 8 22.52 57.14 76.88
N TRP A 9 23.37 56.17 76.70
CA TRP A 9 23.08 55.14 75.68
C TRP A 9 21.87 54.38 76.19
N ASN A 10 20.79 54.40 75.40
CA ASN A 10 19.59 53.59 75.66
C ASN A 10 20.01 52.11 75.53
N GLN A 11 19.98 51.40 76.62
CA GLN A 11 20.31 49.98 76.73
C GLN A 11 19.10 49.09 76.36
N GLU A 12 18.02 49.66 75.85
CA GLU A 12 16.93 48.84 75.33
C GLU A 12 17.32 48.31 73.96
N GLU A 13 17.66 47.00 73.89
CA GLU A 13 17.89 46.28 72.63
C GLU A 13 16.59 46.24 71.84
N ALA A 14 16.53 47.02 70.78
CA ALA A 14 15.42 46.92 69.83
C ALA A 14 15.57 45.61 69.02
N THR A 15 14.96 44.58 69.55
CA THR A 15 14.86 43.29 68.84
C THR A 15 13.87 43.39 67.70
N LEU A 16 14.40 43.50 66.47
CA LEU A 16 13.62 43.48 65.26
C LEU A 16 13.41 41.98 64.87
N SER A 17 12.23 41.44 65.24
CA SER A 17 11.90 40.07 64.80
C SER A 17 11.57 40.05 63.30
N VAL A 18 12.52 39.74 62.46
CA VAL A 18 12.32 39.53 61.05
C VAL A 18 11.77 38.13 60.85
N ARG A 19 10.49 37.99 60.55
CA ARG A 19 9.83 36.76 60.29
C ARG A 19 10.02 36.47 58.74
N ILE A 20 11.03 35.69 58.36
CA ILE A 20 11.24 35.23 57.02
C ILE A 20 10.23 34.12 56.74
N LEU A 21 9.17 34.46 56.01
CA LEU A 21 8.23 33.44 55.50
C LEU A 21 8.95 32.55 54.49
N PRO A 22 8.83 31.21 54.59
CA PRO A 22 9.42 30.33 53.58
C PRO A 22 8.81 30.65 52.22
N PRO A 23 9.64 30.64 51.12
CA PRO A 23 9.16 30.96 49.81
C PRO A 23 8.05 29.99 49.37
N TRP A 24 7.03 30.50 48.72
CA TRP A 24 5.80 29.78 48.32
C TRP A 24 6.06 28.48 47.55
N TRP A 25 7.19 28.36 46.79
CA TRP A 25 7.60 27.16 46.05
C TRP A 25 8.08 26.00 46.94
N ARG A 26 8.30 26.20 48.24
CA ARG A 26 8.62 25.13 49.22
C ARG A 26 7.38 24.61 49.94
N THR A 27 6.19 25.06 49.55
CA THR A 27 4.93 24.62 50.15
C THR A 27 4.52 23.26 49.59
N VAL A 28 3.89 22.42 50.39
CA VAL A 28 3.40 21.08 49.95
C VAL A 28 2.55 21.15 48.71
N TRP A 29 1.78 22.19 48.53
CA TRP A 29 0.97 22.44 47.34
C TRP A 29 1.79 22.64 46.04
N ALA A 30 2.93 23.27 46.13
CA ALA A 30 3.82 23.45 44.98
C ALA A 30 4.37 22.11 44.49
N TYR A 31 4.72 21.20 45.39
CA TYR A 31 5.17 19.86 45.03
C TYR A 31 4.06 19.04 44.34
N LEU A 32 2.81 19.15 44.79
CA LEU A 32 1.68 18.50 44.14
C LEU A 32 1.49 19.01 42.70
N ILE A 33 1.59 20.32 42.47
CA ILE A 33 1.49 20.93 41.17
C ILE A 33 2.64 20.41 40.25
N TYR A 34 3.87 20.35 40.75
CA TYR A 34 5.00 19.81 39.99
C TYR A 34 4.78 18.34 39.55
N VAL A 35 4.28 17.51 40.47
CA VAL A 35 3.98 16.11 40.16
C VAL A 35 2.90 15.99 39.05
N ILE A 36 1.85 16.80 39.13
CA ILE A 36 0.76 16.82 38.14
C ILE A 36 1.30 17.29 36.79
N VAL A 37 2.10 18.35 36.73
CA VAL A 37 2.67 18.87 35.50
C VAL A 37 3.64 17.87 34.85
N VAL A 38 4.51 17.26 35.64
CA VAL A 38 5.47 16.27 35.15
C VAL A 38 4.75 15.02 34.63
N SER A 39 3.78 14.49 35.41
CA SER A 39 3.01 13.31 34.99
C SER A 39 2.14 13.61 33.76
N GLY A 40 1.52 14.77 33.67
CA GLY A 40 0.76 15.20 32.49
C GLY A 40 1.62 15.34 31.25
N SER A 41 2.79 15.98 31.37
CA SER A 41 3.78 16.09 30.29
C SER A 41 4.25 14.72 29.82
N PHE A 42 4.52 13.81 30.73
CA PHE A 42 4.93 12.44 30.41
C PHE A 42 3.84 11.67 29.65
N VAL A 43 2.59 11.76 30.09
CA VAL A 43 1.45 11.13 29.39
C VAL A 43 1.26 11.72 27.98
N LEU A 44 1.40 13.04 27.83
CA LEU A 44 1.28 13.69 26.50
C LEU A 44 2.39 13.25 25.55
N THR A 45 3.63 13.16 26.04
CA THR A 45 4.76 12.68 25.22
C THR A 45 4.58 11.23 24.80
N LEU A 46 4.14 10.34 25.70
CA LEU A 46 3.84 8.95 25.37
C LEU A 46 2.71 8.84 24.33
N ARG A 47 1.66 9.64 24.45
CA ARG A 47 0.56 9.67 23.46
C ARG A 47 1.05 10.18 22.11
N ALA A 48 1.87 11.20 22.08
CA ALA A 48 2.46 11.72 20.84
C ALA A 48 3.38 10.68 20.17
N TYR A 49 4.17 9.96 20.96
CA TYR A 49 5.04 8.89 20.45
C TYR A 49 4.24 7.76 19.83
N ARG A 50 3.22 7.26 20.53
CA ARG A 50 2.34 6.20 19.99
C ARG A 50 1.62 6.61 18.69
N ARG A 51 1.18 7.86 18.58
CA ARG A 51 0.53 8.36 17.35
C ARG A 51 1.47 8.35 16.15
N ARG A 52 2.75 8.69 16.35
CA ARG A 52 3.76 8.67 15.27
C ARG A 52 4.09 7.27 14.79
N GLU A 53 4.14 6.28 15.67
CA GLU A 53 4.36 4.88 15.28
C GLU A 53 3.19 4.32 14.48
N VAL A 54 1.96 4.57 14.90
CA VAL A 54 0.77 4.11 14.17
C VAL A 54 0.68 4.74 12.77
N GLN A 55 1.08 5.99 12.59
CA GLN A 55 1.12 6.63 11.29
C GLN A 55 2.16 5.98 10.36
N LYS A 56 3.37 5.71 10.86
CA LYS A 56 4.42 5.03 10.08
C LYS A 56 3.99 3.63 9.61
N ILE A 57 3.32 2.88 10.47
CA ILE A 57 2.82 1.54 10.11
C ILE A 57 1.76 1.63 9.01
N ARG A 58 0.84 2.61 9.09
CA ARG A 58 -0.17 2.85 8.04
C ARG A 58 0.43 3.25 6.71
N GLU A 59 1.43 4.13 6.71
CA GLU A 59 2.15 4.53 5.49
C GLU A 59 2.88 3.33 4.86
N GLN A 60 3.52 2.48 5.66
CA GLN A 60 4.18 1.27 5.15
C GLN A 60 3.17 0.27 4.59
N GLN A 61 2.01 0.09 5.22
CA GLN A 61 0.95 -0.78 4.71
C GLN A 61 0.40 -0.25 3.38
N LEU A 62 0.13 1.05 3.29
CA LEU A 62 -0.35 1.68 2.05
C LEU A 62 0.68 1.58 0.92
N LEU A 63 1.97 1.81 1.22
CA LEU A 63 3.04 1.65 0.24
C LEU A 63 3.21 0.19 -0.23
N ALA A 64 3.06 -0.77 0.68
CA ALA A 64 3.10 -2.19 0.34
C ALA A 64 1.91 -2.62 -0.53
N GLU A 65 0.72 -2.07 -0.28
CA GLU A 65 -0.48 -2.30 -1.08
C GLU A 65 -0.34 -1.70 -2.49
N LEU A 66 0.12 -0.46 -2.58
CA LEU A 66 0.44 0.19 -3.86
C LEU A 66 1.58 -0.51 -4.63
N ALA A 67 2.56 -1.07 -3.93
CA ALA A 67 3.63 -1.84 -4.56
C ALA A 67 3.11 -3.14 -5.17
N ARG A 68 2.23 -3.86 -4.46
CA ARG A 68 1.56 -5.07 -4.97
C ARG A 68 0.70 -4.78 -6.20
N GLU A 69 -0.04 -3.67 -6.17
CA GLU A 69 -0.87 -3.25 -7.28
C GLU A 69 -0.02 -2.87 -8.51
N ARG A 70 1.11 -2.17 -8.31
CA ARG A 70 2.08 -1.86 -9.37
C ARG A 70 2.78 -3.08 -9.95
N GLU A 71 3.12 -4.08 -9.13
CA GLU A 71 3.68 -5.34 -9.63
C GLU A 71 2.68 -6.11 -10.50
N SER A 72 1.41 -6.15 -10.09
CA SER A 72 0.34 -6.72 -10.89
C SER A 72 0.19 -5.99 -12.24
N HIS A 73 0.22 -4.66 -12.25
CA HIS A 73 0.16 -3.88 -13.50
C HIS A 73 1.40 -4.07 -14.37
N ARG A 74 2.60 -4.11 -13.82
CA ARG A 74 3.83 -4.34 -14.58
C ARG A 74 3.86 -5.71 -15.27
N THR A 75 3.38 -6.74 -14.58
CA THR A 75 3.28 -8.08 -15.16
C THR A 75 2.27 -8.10 -16.32
N HIS A 76 1.15 -7.39 -16.16
CA HIS A 76 0.16 -7.23 -17.24
C HIS A 76 0.71 -6.45 -18.45
N GLU A 77 1.40 -5.33 -18.22
CA GLU A 77 2.00 -4.54 -19.31
C GLU A 77 3.10 -5.29 -20.06
N MET A 78 3.99 -5.98 -19.33
CA MET A 78 5.03 -6.80 -19.96
C MET A 78 4.42 -7.91 -20.81
N PHE A 79 3.37 -8.56 -20.32
CA PHE A 79 2.69 -9.62 -21.04
C PHE A 79 1.94 -9.09 -22.28
N ILE A 80 1.24 -7.96 -22.17
CA ILE A 80 0.58 -7.31 -23.31
C ILE A 80 1.61 -6.90 -24.35
N ASN A 81 2.72 -6.30 -23.98
CA ASN A 81 3.80 -5.92 -24.88
C ASN A 81 4.44 -7.15 -25.54
N GLN A 82 4.68 -8.21 -24.77
CA GLN A 82 5.27 -9.46 -25.29
C GLN A 82 4.36 -10.16 -26.29
N ILE A 83 3.04 -10.18 -26.05
CA ILE A 83 2.06 -10.72 -27.01
C ILE A 83 1.86 -9.77 -28.21
N THR A 84 1.95 -8.45 -28.01
CA THR A 84 1.68 -7.44 -29.05
C THR A 84 2.82 -7.36 -30.05
N TYR A 85 4.07 -7.47 -29.64
CA TYR A 85 5.23 -7.29 -30.49
C TYR A 85 5.87 -8.60 -30.98
N GLY A 86 5.25 -9.76 -30.76
CA GLY A 86 5.68 -11.04 -31.38
C GLY A 86 7.06 -11.54 -30.96
N ALA A 87 7.71 -10.85 -30.03
CA ALA A 87 8.99 -11.24 -29.49
C ALA A 87 8.78 -11.92 -28.12
N CYS A 88 8.42 -13.19 -28.15
CA CYS A 88 8.63 -14.08 -27.04
C CYS A 88 10.14 -14.33 -26.92
N THR A 89 10.87 -13.39 -26.31
CA THR A 89 12.17 -13.71 -25.74
C THR A 89 11.97 -13.98 -24.27
N PRO A 90 11.99 -15.24 -23.82
CA PRO A 90 12.01 -15.57 -22.42
C PRO A 90 13.34 -15.05 -21.84
N GLN A 91 13.26 -14.30 -20.81
CA GLN A 91 14.41 -14.02 -19.97
C GLN A 91 14.73 -15.31 -19.19
N GLY A 92 15.70 -16.08 -19.68
CA GLY A 92 16.18 -17.30 -19.04
C GLY A 92 15.45 -18.57 -19.51
N ASP A 93 16.18 -19.39 -20.24
CA ASP A 93 15.86 -20.68 -20.80
C ASP A 93 14.92 -20.68 -22.02
N ALA A 94 15.45 -21.15 -23.13
CA ALA A 94 14.74 -21.28 -24.39
C ALA A 94 13.43 -22.06 -24.18
N MET A 95 12.29 -21.38 -24.41
CA MET A 95 10.97 -21.99 -24.36
C MET A 95 11.00 -23.22 -25.31
N SER A 96 10.60 -24.36 -24.78
CA SER A 96 10.59 -25.58 -25.57
C SER A 96 9.67 -25.40 -26.80
N ARG A 97 10.03 -25.92 -27.94
CA ARG A 97 9.14 -25.93 -29.13
C ARG A 97 7.74 -26.48 -28.85
N ALA A 98 7.65 -27.41 -27.88
CA ALA A 98 6.37 -27.94 -27.40
C ALA A 98 5.55 -26.91 -26.64
N ASP A 99 6.19 -26.02 -25.86
CA ASP A 99 5.54 -24.95 -25.10
C ASP A 99 5.06 -23.84 -26.05
N GLU A 100 5.85 -23.50 -27.10
CA GLU A 100 5.43 -22.54 -28.12
C GLU A 100 4.21 -23.05 -28.89
N GLN A 101 4.21 -24.34 -29.29
CA GLN A 101 3.08 -24.95 -29.95
C GLN A 101 1.84 -24.98 -29.06
N LEU A 102 1.99 -25.32 -27.77
CA LEU A 102 0.91 -25.31 -26.81
C LEU A 102 0.34 -23.91 -26.67
N MET A 103 1.18 -22.88 -26.52
CA MET A 103 0.77 -21.50 -26.42
C MET A 103 -0.01 -21.02 -27.66
N SER A 104 0.50 -21.32 -28.83
CA SER A 104 -0.16 -21.00 -30.10
C SER A 104 -1.54 -21.63 -30.19
N GLN A 105 -1.65 -22.92 -29.81
CA GLN A 105 -2.93 -23.63 -29.78
C GLN A 105 -3.92 -23.04 -28.77
N LEU A 106 -3.45 -22.67 -27.57
CA LEU A 106 -4.28 -22.01 -26.53
C LEU A 106 -4.84 -20.69 -27.03
N ILE A 107 -3.99 -19.85 -27.64
CA ILE A 107 -4.40 -18.56 -28.21
C ILE A 107 -5.40 -18.78 -29.36
N ALA A 108 -5.14 -19.71 -30.24
CA ALA A 108 -6.05 -20.03 -31.36
C ALA A 108 -7.42 -20.47 -30.87
N LYS A 109 -7.48 -21.35 -29.87
CA LYS A 109 -8.75 -21.84 -29.30
C LYS A 109 -9.55 -20.73 -28.62
N VAL A 110 -8.91 -19.80 -27.93
CA VAL A 110 -9.61 -18.62 -27.34
C VAL A 110 -10.09 -17.70 -28.49
N ARG A 111 -9.28 -17.47 -29.54
CA ARG A 111 -9.65 -16.60 -30.66
C ARG A 111 -10.83 -17.17 -31.46
N GLU A 112 -10.89 -18.48 -31.67
CA GLU A 112 -12.03 -19.15 -32.31
C GLU A 112 -13.38 -18.93 -31.58
N ASN A 113 -13.34 -18.70 -30.29
CA ASN A 113 -14.52 -18.59 -29.44
C ASN A 113 -14.65 -17.21 -28.74
N LEU A 114 -14.07 -16.14 -29.33
CA LEU A 114 -14.07 -14.80 -28.71
C LEU A 114 -15.48 -14.25 -28.49
N SER A 115 -16.38 -14.45 -29.46
CA SER A 115 -17.75 -13.92 -29.39
C SER A 115 -18.65 -14.67 -28.41
N ASP A 116 -18.26 -15.86 -27.95
CA ASP A 116 -19.01 -16.60 -26.95
C ASP A 116 -18.71 -16.09 -25.55
N ALA A 117 -19.63 -15.30 -24.97
CA ALA A 117 -19.50 -14.77 -23.62
C ALA A 117 -19.42 -15.87 -22.52
N ASN A 118 -19.94 -17.06 -22.80
CA ASN A 118 -19.92 -18.19 -21.88
C ASN A 118 -18.65 -19.05 -22.00
N TYR A 119 -17.78 -18.75 -22.99
CA TYR A 119 -16.52 -19.49 -23.14
C TYR A 119 -15.61 -19.25 -21.94
N ASN A 120 -15.41 -20.30 -21.17
CA ASN A 120 -14.73 -20.26 -19.86
C ASN A 120 -13.52 -21.20 -19.80
N VAL A 121 -12.89 -21.30 -18.64
CA VAL A 121 -11.69 -22.14 -18.43
C VAL A 121 -11.99 -23.62 -18.64
N GLU A 122 -13.18 -24.08 -18.31
CA GLU A 122 -13.65 -25.44 -18.50
C GLU A 122 -13.74 -25.79 -19.98
N ALA A 123 -14.35 -24.90 -20.79
CA ALA A 123 -14.45 -25.05 -22.22
C ALA A 123 -13.08 -25.07 -22.90
N LEU A 124 -12.16 -24.19 -22.49
CA LEU A 124 -10.80 -24.18 -23.00
C LEU A 124 -10.05 -25.47 -22.62
N ALA A 125 -10.19 -25.96 -21.38
CA ALA A 125 -9.58 -27.21 -20.95
C ALA A 125 -10.09 -28.41 -21.76
N ALA A 126 -11.39 -28.48 -21.98
CA ALA A 126 -12.00 -29.51 -22.83
C ALA A 126 -11.50 -29.44 -24.29
N ALA A 127 -11.42 -28.24 -24.88
CA ALA A 127 -10.91 -28.03 -26.25
C ALA A 127 -9.43 -28.43 -26.41
N MET A 128 -8.67 -28.38 -25.31
CA MET A 128 -7.25 -28.78 -25.28
C MET A 128 -7.06 -30.24 -24.81
N ASN A 129 -8.13 -30.99 -24.59
CA ASN A 129 -8.11 -32.34 -24.01
C ASN A 129 -7.32 -32.43 -22.69
N MET A 130 -7.46 -31.43 -21.83
CA MET A 130 -6.77 -31.33 -20.54
C MET A 130 -7.76 -31.20 -19.38
N SER A 131 -7.33 -31.61 -18.18
CA SER A 131 -8.06 -31.26 -16.97
C SER A 131 -7.86 -29.76 -16.67
N ARG A 132 -8.88 -29.12 -16.01
CA ARG A 132 -8.79 -27.73 -15.57
C ARG A 132 -7.52 -27.42 -14.77
N SER A 133 -7.15 -28.33 -13.86
CA SER A 133 -5.94 -28.16 -13.02
C SER A 133 -4.65 -28.28 -13.82
N SER A 134 -4.59 -29.16 -14.82
CA SER A 134 -3.44 -29.31 -15.71
C SER A 134 -3.28 -28.08 -16.59
N LEU A 135 -4.39 -27.58 -17.18
CA LEU A 135 -4.41 -26.35 -17.96
C LEU A 135 -3.93 -25.16 -17.13
N HIS A 136 -4.48 -24.98 -15.92
CA HIS A 136 -4.08 -23.90 -15.03
C HIS A 136 -2.59 -23.91 -14.71
N ARG A 137 -2.03 -25.08 -14.36
CA ARG A 137 -0.60 -25.24 -14.08
C ARG A 137 0.27 -24.85 -15.27
N LYS A 138 -0.10 -25.28 -16.47
CA LYS A 138 0.66 -25.01 -17.70
C LYS A 138 0.59 -23.51 -18.06
N ILE A 139 -0.58 -22.90 -18.06
CA ILE A 139 -0.73 -21.48 -18.31
C ILE A 139 0.08 -20.67 -17.28
N LYS A 140 -0.05 -21.01 -15.98
CA LYS A 140 0.68 -20.35 -14.90
C LYS A 140 2.20 -20.47 -15.06
N ALA A 141 2.69 -21.64 -15.46
CA ALA A 141 4.12 -21.87 -15.69
C ALA A 141 4.67 -21.08 -16.89
N LEU A 142 3.86 -20.91 -17.95
CA LEU A 142 4.30 -20.25 -19.18
C LEU A 142 4.10 -18.74 -19.17
N THR A 143 3.10 -18.23 -18.45
CA THR A 143 2.68 -16.81 -18.53
C THR A 143 2.59 -16.10 -17.20
N ASP A 144 2.76 -16.83 -16.10
CA ASP A 144 2.51 -16.38 -14.72
C ASP A 144 1.08 -15.87 -14.46
N LEU A 145 0.15 -16.10 -15.38
CA LEU A 145 -1.25 -15.68 -15.30
C LEU A 145 -2.16 -16.79 -14.77
N SER A 146 -3.31 -16.40 -14.23
CA SER A 146 -4.41 -17.34 -14.05
C SER A 146 -5.04 -17.71 -15.40
N SER A 147 -5.66 -18.89 -15.53
CA SER A 147 -6.33 -19.30 -16.76
C SER A 147 -7.48 -18.36 -17.17
N LEU A 148 -8.14 -17.74 -16.17
CA LEU A 148 -9.19 -16.77 -16.41
C LEU A 148 -8.63 -15.47 -16.98
N ASP A 149 -7.54 -14.97 -16.39
CA ASP A 149 -6.88 -13.74 -16.84
C ASP A 149 -6.27 -13.94 -18.23
N PHE A 150 -5.75 -15.14 -18.52
CA PHE A 150 -5.26 -15.49 -19.87
C PHE A 150 -6.35 -15.31 -20.94
N ILE A 151 -7.55 -15.86 -20.73
CA ILE A 151 -8.67 -15.69 -21.66
C ILE A 151 -9.05 -14.21 -21.76
N ARG A 152 -9.16 -13.51 -20.63
CA ARG A 152 -9.52 -12.09 -20.58
C ARG A 152 -8.55 -11.21 -21.35
N ILE A 153 -7.24 -11.44 -21.23
CA ILE A 153 -6.21 -10.65 -21.91
C ILE A 153 -6.28 -10.86 -23.42
N ILE A 154 -6.51 -12.09 -23.90
CA ILE A 154 -6.67 -12.34 -25.33
C ILE A 154 -7.90 -11.60 -25.88
N ARG A 155 -9.03 -11.59 -25.15
CA ARG A 155 -10.21 -10.81 -25.51
C ARG A 155 -9.94 -9.32 -25.58
N LEU A 156 -9.27 -8.77 -24.55
CA LEU A 156 -8.91 -7.35 -24.50
C LEU A 156 -7.96 -6.95 -25.63
N LYS A 157 -7.00 -7.83 -25.98
CA LYS A 157 -6.09 -7.58 -27.10
C LYS A 157 -6.86 -7.47 -28.41
N HIS A 158 -7.76 -8.41 -28.69
CA HIS A 158 -8.58 -8.36 -29.89
C HIS A 158 -9.52 -7.14 -29.90
N ALA A 159 -10.07 -6.76 -28.74
CA ALA A 159 -10.83 -5.51 -28.62
C ALA A 159 -9.98 -4.28 -28.96
N ALA A 160 -8.73 -4.25 -28.53
CA ALA A 160 -7.80 -3.15 -28.85
C ALA A 160 -7.45 -3.12 -30.36
N GLU A 161 -7.29 -4.27 -31.01
CA GLU A 161 -7.10 -4.40 -32.47
C GLU A 161 -8.31 -3.79 -33.20
N LEU A 162 -9.54 -4.17 -32.82
CA LEU A 162 -10.78 -3.65 -33.43
C LEU A 162 -10.99 -2.15 -33.16
N LEU A 163 -10.57 -1.63 -32.00
CA LEU A 163 -10.61 -0.20 -31.68
C LEU A 163 -9.64 0.60 -32.56
N GLN A 164 -8.47 0.05 -32.86
CA GLN A 164 -7.49 0.70 -33.75
C GLN A 164 -7.96 0.74 -35.21
N GLU A 165 -8.71 -0.25 -35.67
CA GLU A 165 -9.32 -0.26 -37.00
C GLU A 165 -10.39 0.86 -37.15
N GLY A 166 -11.05 1.25 -36.03
CA GLY A 166 -11.95 2.40 -35.98
C GLY A 166 -13.29 2.21 -36.71
N GLU A 167 -13.60 1.00 -37.21
CA GLU A 167 -14.79 0.73 -37.98
C GLU A 167 -16.05 0.44 -37.13
N LEU A 168 -15.86 0.04 -35.89
CA LEU A 168 -16.90 -0.49 -35.01
C LEU A 168 -17.17 0.42 -33.80
N ARG A 169 -18.42 0.44 -33.34
CA ARG A 169 -18.78 1.09 -32.07
C ARG A 169 -18.35 0.22 -30.88
N ILE A 170 -18.12 0.83 -29.75
CA ILE A 170 -17.65 0.18 -28.52
C ILE A 170 -18.56 -1.01 -28.14
N ASN A 171 -19.89 -0.85 -28.23
CA ASN A 171 -20.83 -1.92 -27.90
C ASN A 171 -20.69 -3.12 -28.86
N GLU A 172 -20.49 -2.88 -30.16
CA GLU A 172 -20.28 -3.92 -31.17
C GLU A 172 -18.96 -4.65 -30.93
N ILE A 173 -17.93 -3.95 -30.48
CA ILE A 173 -16.66 -4.55 -30.07
C ILE A 173 -16.86 -5.43 -28.86
N CYS A 174 -17.58 -4.97 -27.81
CA CYS A 174 -17.87 -5.78 -26.63
C CYS A 174 -18.57 -7.09 -27.00
N ASP A 175 -19.58 -7.05 -27.88
CA ASP A 175 -20.29 -8.23 -28.35
C ASP A 175 -19.36 -9.17 -29.14
N ARG A 176 -18.49 -8.65 -29.99
CA ARG A 176 -17.52 -9.46 -30.77
C ARG A 176 -16.47 -10.16 -29.94
N VAL A 177 -16.07 -9.56 -28.83
CA VAL A 177 -15.05 -10.14 -27.94
C VAL A 177 -15.64 -10.85 -26.72
N GLY A 178 -16.98 -10.97 -26.65
CA GLY A 178 -17.70 -11.72 -25.63
C GLY A 178 -17.66 -11.07 -24.23
N PHE A 179 -17.62 -9.74 -24.17
CA PHE A 179 -17.90 -8.99 -22.94
C PHE A 179 -19.38 -8.61 -22.91
N GLN A 180 -20.08 -9.06 -21.86
CA GLN A 180 -21.45 -8.63 -21.62
C GLN A 180 -21.43 -7.23 -20.98
N SER A 181 -22.23 -6.30 -21.53
CA SER A 181 -22.47 -4.96 -21.00
C SER A 181 -23.44 -4.98 -19.82
#